data_0ad2740fcba67e4bc5e55b07f67f231f
#
_entry.id   0ad2740fcba67e4bc5e55b07f67f231f
#
_cell.length_a   1.000
_cell.length_b   1.000
_cell.length_c   1.000
_cell.angle_alpha   90.00
_cell.angle_beta   90.00
_cell.angle_gamma   90.00
#
_symmetry.space_group_name_H-M   'P 1'
#
loop_
_entity.id
_entity.type
_entity.pdbx_description
1 polymer ?
#
loop_
_entity_poly.entity_id
_entity_poly.type
_entity_poly.pdbx_seq_one_letter_code
_entity_poly.pdbx_strand_id
1 'polypeptide(L)'
;MDFPTDTLISILIPLGVAVVLHLVLWLVVKFFGQGGDGILGDIRTAIGRSLPLPLGISIWFIAVTSVLQKIVVFYSWQSIVSLRVGDEILDLTTLISMSRSALLVLLTTWFVVRGVRAFADILDKWHNEKEGVELDTTAIQALTSLGVVLIWFVGIIVMLQTLGMNMNALLAVGGIGGAAFAFASKDVIANFFGGLLIMFNRPFKVGDRIESGSKIAGKVTRMGLYATWLETEDGLTLYVPNSIFNNSEIKNCTKSK
;
A
#
# COMPACT_ATOMS: atom_id res chain seq x y z
N MET A 1 14.32 50.15 -1.20
CA MET A 1 14.35 49.11 -0.16
C MET A 1 15.30 48.03 -0.68
N ASP A 2 16.55 48.09 -0.24
CA ASP A 2 17.53 47.08 -0.67
C ASP A 2 17.31 45.82 0.13
N PHE A 3 17.06 44.74 -0.56
CA PHE A 3 16.97 43.40 0.05
C PHE A 3 18.33 43.08 0.69
N PRO A 4 18.38 42.80 2.00
CA PRO A 4 19.62 42.33 2.62
C PRO A 4 20.14 41.09 1.87
N THR A 5 21.43 41.06 1.61
CA THR A 5 22.06 39.92 0.87
C THR A 5 21.74 38.57 1.48
N ASP A 6 21.66 38.51 2.81
CA ASP A 6 21.32 37.28 3.53
C ASP A 6 19.87 36.81 3.27
N THR A 7 18.94 37.70 3.07
CA THR A 7 17.56 37.40 2.72
C THR A 7 17.46 36.88 1.30
N LEU A 8 18.15 37.52 0.35
CA LEU A 8 18.24 37.03 -1.04
C LEU A 8 18.82 35.62 -1.11
N ILE A 9 19.94 35.39 -0.44
CA ILE A 9 20.56 34.07 -0.36
C ILE A 9 19.58 33.04 0.22
N SER A 10 18.89 33.39 1.29
CA SER A 10 17.93 32.50 1.96
C SER A 10 16.74 32.13 1.06
N ILE A 11 16.31 33.00 0.14
CA ILE A 11 15.24 32.75 -0.84
C ILE A 11 15.76 31.92 -2.02
N LEU A 12 16.99 32.15 -2.47
CA LEU A 12 17.56 31.44 -3.63
C LEU A 12 17.96 30.01 -3.33
N ILE A 13 18.36 29.69 -2.09
CA ILE A 13 18.77 28.35 -1.69
C ILE A 13 17.69 27.30 -1.97
N PRO A 14 16.41 27.44 -1.54
CA PRO A 14 15.38 26.42 -1.82
C PRO A 14 15.15 26.20 -3.30
N LEU A 15 15.21 27.25 -4.12
CA LEU A 15 15.06 27.15 -5.57
C LEU A 15 16.26 26.44 -6.21
N GLY A 16 17.49 26.76 -5.79
CA GLY A 16 18.69 26.09 -6.27
C GLY A 16 18.69 24.60 -5.92
N VAL A 17 18.32 24.26 -4.70
CA VAL A 17 18.18 22.87 -4.25
C VAL A 17 17.10 22.14 -5.08
N ALA A 18 15.95 22.79 -5.33
CA ALA A 18 14.88 22.19 -6.14
C ALA A 18 15.34 21.90 -7.59
N VAL A 19 16.10 22.82 -8.20
CA VAL A 19 16.67 22.61 -9.55
C VAL A 19 17.61 21.40 -9.53
N VAL A 20 18.53 21.33 -8.56
CA VAL A 20 19.47 20.20 -8.44
C VAL A 20 18.73 18.88 -8.24
N LEU A 21 17.77 18.83 -7.32
CA LEU A 21 16.97 17.64 -7.08
C LEU A 21 16.15 17.23 -8.30
N HIS A 22 15.60 18.19 -9.03
CA HIS A 22 14.86 17.92 -10.26
C HIS A 22 15.76 17.35 -11.37
N LEU A 23 16.98 17.89 -11.52
CA LEU A 23 17.99 17.35 -12.44
C LEU A 23 18.41 15.93 -12.07
N VAL A 24 18.62 15.66 -10.77
CA VAL A 24 18.90 14.30 -10.28
C VAL A 24 17.74 13.37 -10.58
N LEU A 25 16.51 13.79 -10.31
CA LEU A 25 15.31 13.02 -10.63
C LEU A 25 15.22 12.73 -12.14
N TRP A 26 15.47 13.73 -12.98
CA TRP A 26 15.50 13.57 -14.43
C TRP A 26 16.55 12.55 -14.89
N LEU A 27 17.78 12.60 -14.32
CA LEU A 27 18.83 11.63 -14.61
C LEU A 27 18.45 10.22 -14.18
N VAL A 28 17.85 10.08 -12.98
CA VAL A 28 17.35 8.80 -12.48
C VAL A 28 16.26 8.25 -13.41
N VAL A 29 15.29 9.07 -13.79
CA VAL A 29 14.21 8.67 -14.71
C VAL A 29 14.77 8.29 -16.09
N LYS A 30 15.74 9.05 -16.61
CA LYS A 30 16.39 8.74 -17.88
C LYS A 30 17.17 7.42 -17.80
N PHE A 31 17.86 7.16 -16.69
CA PHE A 31 18.59 5.90 -16.47
C PHE A 31 17.63 4.71 -16.31
N PHE A 32 16.56 4.86 -15.53
CA PHE A 32 15.58 3.81 -15.32
C PHE A 32 14.54 3.69 -16.44
N GLY A 33 14.28 4.74 -17.20
CA GLY A 33 13.33 4.75 -18.32
C GLY A 33 13.80 4.05 -19.59
N GLN A 34 15.10 3.71 -19.69
CA GLN A 34 15.62 2.88 -20.77
C GLN A 34 15.28 1.42 -20.46
N GLY A 35 14.21 0.91 -21.07
CA GLY A 35 13.75 -0.46 -20.89
C GLY A 35 14.86 -1.48 -21.15
N GLY A 36 14.80 -2.59 -20.44
CA GLY A 36 15.58 -3.80 -20.68
C GLY A 36 14.63 -4.97 -20.86
N ASP A 37 15.10 -6.07 -21.39
CA ASP A 37 14.33 -7.28 -21.51
C ASP A 37 14.19 -8.00 -20.14
N GLY A 38 13.02 -8.60 -19.89
CA GLY A 38 12.73 -9.39 -18.70
C GLY A 38 12.24 -8.55 -17.49
N ILE A 39 12.07 -9.23 -16.35
CA ILE A 39 11.49 -8.69 -15.10
C ILE A 39 12.18 -7.40 -14.64
N LEU A 40 13.51 -7.34 -14.72
CA LEU A 40 14.28 -6.16 -14.32
C LEU A 40 13.98 -4.96 -15.24
N GLY A 41 13.74 -5.20 -16.53
CA GLY A 41 13.32 -4.17 -17.49
C GLY A 41 11.93 -3.64 -17.17
N ASP A 42 10.99 -4.52 -16.83
CA ASP A 42 9.64 -4.14 -16.44
C ASP A 42 9.61 -3.34 -15.14
N ILE A 43 10.39 -3.75 -14.12
CA ILE A 43 10.56 -2.99 -12.87
C ILE A 43 11.15 -1.60 -13.14
N ARG A 44 12.18 -1.49 -13.98
CA ARG A 44 12.78 -0.20 -14.36
C ARG A 44 11.77 0.71 -15.04
N THR A 45 10.99 0.19 -15.98
CA THR A 45 9.97 0.98 -16.69
C THR A 45 8.83 1.40 -15.75
N ALA A 46 8.41 0.56 -14.83
CA ALA A 46 7.39 0.88 -13.82
C ALA A 46 7.88 2.00 -12.88
N ILE A 47 9.12 1.91 -12.39
CA ILE A 47 9.75 2.94 -11.58
C ILE A 47 9.85 4.26 -12.39
N GLY A 48 10.35 4.21 -13.63
CA GLY A 48 10.49 5.38 -14.49
C GLY A 48 9.16 6.07 -14.81
N ARG A 49 8.04 5.34 -14.83
CA ARG A 49 6.70 5.89 -15.06
C ARG A 49 6.03 6.41 -13.78
N SER A 50 6.28 5.77 -12.63
CA SER A 50 5.59 6.11 -11.37
C SER A 50 6.24 7.26 -10.60
N LEU A 51 7.59 7.37 -10.64
CA LEU A 51 8.36 8.32 -9.84
C LEU A 51 8.25 9.80 -10.27
N PRO A 52 8.31 10.16 -11.58
CA PRO A 52 8.65 11.55 -11.96
C PRO A 52 7.59 12.57 -11.56
N LEU A 53 6.31 12.25 -11.74
CA LEU A 53 5.24 13.22 -11.50
C LEU A 53 5.08 13.56 -10.00
N PRO A 54 4.88 12.59 -9.07
CA PRO A 54 4.68 12.94 -7.66
C PRO A 54 5.91 13.59 -7.05
N LEU A 55 7.11 13.08 -7.34
CA LEU A 55 8.35 13.62 -6.80
C LEU A 55 8.68 15.00 -7.38
N GLY A 56 8.50 15.19 -8.70
CA GLY A 56 8.72 16.48 -9.34
C GLY A 56 7.80 17.56 -8.77
N ILE A 57 6.50 17.27 -8.60
CA ILE A 57 5.55 18.18 -7.98
C ILE A 57 5.96 18.46 -6.53
N SER A 58 6.34 17.43 -5.74
CA SER A 58 6.76 17.61 -4.35
C SER A 58 7.97 18.51 -4.20
N ILE A 59 9.00 18.35 -5.04
CA ILE A 59 10.23 19.15 -5.02
C ILE A 59 9.90 20.64 -5.24
N TRP A 60 9.15 20.96 -6.29
CA TRP A 60 8.80 22.35 -6.60
C TRP A 60 7.84 22.95 -5.60
N PHE A 61 6.89 22.18 -5.09
CA PHE A 61 5.95 22.67 -4.08
C PHE A 61 6.64 23.01 -2.76
N ILE A 62 7.60 22.18 -2.30
CA ILE A 62 8.42 22.46 -1.12
C ILE A 62 9.23 23.74 -1.34
N ALA A 63 9.85 23.89 -2.51
CA ALA A 63 10.67 25.07 -2.82
C ALA A 63 9.82 26.33 -2.81
N VAL A 64 8.70 26.36 -3.53
CA VAL A 64 7.80 27.51 -3.63
C VAL A 64 7.23 27.91 -2.27
N THR A 65 6.73 26.92 -1.50
CA THR A 65 6.18 27.21 -0.16
C THR A 65 7.25 27.66 0.82
N SER A 66 8.49 27.18 0.71
CA SER A 66 9.60 27.64 1.53
C SER A 66 10.00 29.08 1.20
N VAL A 67 10.01 29.45 -0.07
CA VAL A 67 10.24 30.84 -0.51
C VAL A 67 9.11 31.74 -0.02
N LEU A 68 7.85 31.32 -0.21
CA LEU A 68 6.69 32.08 0.22
C LEU A 68 6.72 32.34 1.74
N GLN A 69 7.04 31.34 2.54
CA GLN A 69 7.15 31.45 3.99
C GLN A 69 8.22 32.49 4.40
N LYS A 70 9.37 32.50 3.73
CA LYS A 70 10.43 33.48 3.98
C LYS A 70 10.01 34.90 3.60
N ILE A 71 9.29 35.07 2.49
CA ILE A 71 8.75 36.35 2.07
C ILE A 71 7.75 36.87 3.12
N VAL A 72 6.83 36.01 3.58
CA VAL A 72 5.84 36.37 4.61
C VAL A 72 6.51 36.82 5.92
N VAL A 73 7.56 36.13 6.33
CA VAL A 73 8.34 36.48 7.52
C VAL A 73 9.07 37.83 7.32
N PHE A 74 9.72 38.01 6.15
CA PHE A 74 10.48 39.23 5.84
C PHE A 74 9.62 40.49 5.86
N TYR A 75 8.42 40.43 5.26
CA TYR A 75 7.49 41.56 5.24
C TYR A 75 6.62 41.69 6.50
N SER A 76 6.84 40.83 7.52
CA SER A 76 6.05 40.79 8.74
C SER A 76 4.54 40.57 8.48
N TRP A 77 4.20 39.82 7.44
CA TRP A 77 2.82 39.54 7.02
C TRP A 77 2.16 38.40 7.80
N GLN A 78 2.82 37.87 8.86
CA GLN A 78 2.32 36.75 9.64
C GLN A 78 0.89 36.99 10.19
N SER A 79 0.61 38.25 10.60
CA SER A 79 -0.66 38.66 11.21
C SER A 79 -1.73 39.12 10.22
N ILE A 80 -1.41 39.23 8.91
CA ILE A 80 -2.37 39.71 7.90
C ILE A 80 -3.57 38.76 7.76
N VAL A 81 -3.29 37.44 7.82
CA VAL A 81 -4.33 36.43 7.80
C VAL A 81 -4.21 35.60 9.08
N SER A 82 -5.21 35.72 9.93
CA SER A 82 -5.35 34.86 11.11
C SER A 82 -6.68 34.12 11.00
N LEU A 83 -6.63 32.79 11.02
CA LEU A 83 -7.81 31.94 11.06
C LEU A 83 -7.93 31.31 12.45
N ARG A 84 -9.13 31.37 13.02
CA ARG A 84 -9.42 30.67 14.28
C ARG A 84 -9.93 29.28 13.97
N VAL A 85 -9.14 28.28 14.39
CA VAL A 85 -9.53 26.86 14.26
C VAL A 85 -9.58 26.28 15.67
N GLY A 86 -10.78 26.12 16.19
CA GLY A 86 -10.98 25.75 17.60
C GLY A 86 -10.53 26.90 18.53
N ASP A 87 -9.63 26.58 19.46
CA ASP A 87 -9.06 27.52 20.42
C ASP A 87 -7.74 28.17 19.97
N GLU A 88 -7.20 27.76 18.81
CA GLU A 88 -5.94 28.27 18.30
C GLU A 88 -6.14 29.34 17.21
N ILE A 89 -5.28 30.36 17.23
CA ILE A 89 -5.17 31.37 16.18
C ILE A 89 -3.99 30.94 15.29
N LEU A 90 -4.31 30.54 14.07
CA LEU A 90 -3.32 30.16 13.07
C LEU A 90 -2.88 31.41 12.29
N ASP A 91 -1.59 31.68 12.31
CA ASP A 91 -0.99 32.74 11.48
C ASP A 91 -0.73 32.20 10.05
N LEU A 92 -0.38 33.12 9.14
CA LEU A 92 -0.15 32.80 7.74
C LEU A 92 1.00 31.81 7.55
N THR A 93 2.03 31.82 8.40
CA THR A 93 3.16 30.91 8.32
C THR A 93 2.76 29.49 8.71
N THR A 94 1.92 29.36 9.73
CA THR A 94 1.34 28.08 10.16
C THR A 94 0.43 27.50 9.08
N LEU A 95 -0.43 28.32 8.47
CA LEU A 95 -1.28 27.90 7.36
C LEU A 95 -0.48 27.39 6.16
N ILE A 96 0.62 28.07 5.79
CA ILE A 96 1.53 27.62 4.72
C ILE A 96 2.18 26.29 5.10
N SER A 97 2.63 26.12 6.34
CA SER A 97 3.28 24.89 6.80
C SER A 97 2.29 23.70 6.84
N MET A 98 1.07 23.92 7.32
CA MET A 98 0.00 22.91 7.35
C MET A 98 -0.40 22.49 5.94
N SER A 99 -0.62 23.46 5.03
CA SER A 99 -0.96 23.16 3.63
C SER A 99 0.16 22.39 2.92
N ARG A 100 1.42 22.76 3.20
CA ARG A 100 2.60 22.03 2.69
C ARG A 100 2.61 20.58 3.16
N SER A 101 2.43 20.37 4.47
CA SER A 101 2.42 19.03 5.05
C SER A 101 1.28 18.18 4.53
N ALA A 102 0.07 18.73 4.46
CA ALA A 102 -1.10 18.03 3.91
C ALA A 102 -0.91 17.63 2.46
N LEU A 103 -0.38 18.52 1.62
CA LEU A 103 -0.12 18.21 0.22
C LEU A 103 1.00 17.18 0.06
N LEU A 104 2.05 17.23 0.88
CA LEU A 104 3.10 16.20 0.87
C LEU A 104 2.55 14.82 1.23
N VAL A 105 1.65 14.73 2.20
CA VAL A 105 0.97 13.49 2.54
C VAL A 105 0.16 12.97 1.35
N LEU A 106 -0.61 13.85 0.70
CA LEU A 106 -1.39 13.45 -0.49
C LEU A 106 -0.49 12.99 -1.65
N LEU A 107 0.60 13.71 -1.92
CA LEU A 107 1.55 13.34 -2.98
C LEU A 107 2.28 12.04 -2.66
N THR A 108 2.64 11.82 -1.39
CA THR A 108 3.25 10.55 -0.94
C THR A 108 2.26 9.40 -1.06
N THR A 109 1.00 9.61 -0.63
CA THR A 109 -0.06 8.62 -0.78
C THR A 109 -0.30 8.27 -2.26
N TRP A 110 -0.40 9.29 -3.12
CA TRP A 110 -0.54 9.09 -4.56
C TRP A 110 0.65 8.35 -5.16
N PHE A 111 1.87 8.68 -4.73
CA PHE A 111 3.09 7.98 -5.14
C PHE A 111 3.05 6.49 -4.78
N VAL A 112 2.68 6.16 -3.53
CA VAL A 112 2.56 4.77 -3.07
C VAL A 112 1.47 4.02 -3.86
N VAL A 113 0.29 4.63 -4.05
CA VAL A 113 -0.79 4.05 -4.86
C VAL A 113 -0.33 3.77 -6.28
N ARG A 114 0.40 4.71 -6.89
CA ARG A 114 0.94 4.55 -8.25
C ARG A 114 1.97 3.42 -8.33
N GLY A 115 2.81 3.28 -7.30
CA GLY A 115 3.77 2.18 -7.16
C GLY A 115 3.09 0.81 -7.05
N VAL A 116 2.06 0.71 -6.21
CA VAL A 116 1.27 -0.52 -6.04
C VAL A 116 0.60 -0.94 -7.35
N ARG A 117 -0.01 0.01 -8.08
CA ARG A 117 -0.62 -0.29 -9.39
C ARG A 117 0.43 -0.73 -10.41
N ALA A 118 1.56 -0.02 -10.49
CA ALA A 118 2.64 -0.39 -11.40
C ALA A 118 3.22 -1.79 -11.09
N PHE A 119 3.29 -2.16 -9.82
CA PHE A 119 3.71 -3.51 -9.40
C PHE A 119 2.66 -4.57 -9.78
N ALA A 120 1.37 -4.27 -9.60
CA ALA A 120 0.29 -5.15 -10.03
C ALA A 120 0.30 -5.41 -11.54
N ASP A 121 0.54 -4.36 -12.35
CA ASP A 121 0.66 -4.48 -13.81
C ASP A 121 1.83 -5.41 -14.21
N ILE A 122 2.97 -5.35 -13.48
CA ILE A 122 4.11 -6.24 -13.72
C ILE A 122 3.73 -7.69 -13.38
N LEU A 123 3.05 -7.92 -12.25
CA LEU A 123 2.61 -9.25 -11.86
C LEU A 123 1.64 -9.85 -12.89
N ASP A 124 0.68 -9.04 -13.35
CA ASP A 124 -0.31 -9.46 -14.35
C ASP A 124 0.36 -9.82 -15.69
N LYS A 125 1.28 -8.97 -16.15
CA LYS A 125 2.08 -9.24 -17.37
C LYS A 125 2.91 -10.50 -17.25
N TRP A 126 3.65 -10.67 -16.16
CA TRP A 126 4.52 -11.81 -15.91
C TRP A 126 3.73 -13.11 -15.77
N HIS A 127 2.51 -13.01 -15.26
CA HIS A 127 1.61 -14.14 -15.13
C HIS A 127 1.10 -14.61 -16.50
N ASN A 128 0.66 -13.68 -17.34
CA ASN A 128 0.14 -13.97 -18.68
C ASN A 128 1.21 -14.53 -19.64
N GLU A 129 2.51 -14.27 -19.38
CA GLU A 129 3.62 -14.82 -20.18
C GLU A 129 3.97 -16.26 -19.82
N LYS A 130 3.57 -16.75 -18.63
CA LYS A 130 3.79 -18.15 -18.21
C LYS A 130 2.55 -18.99 -18.47
N GLU A 131 2.51 -19.68 -19.59
CA GLU A 131 1.49 -20.69 -19.88
C GLU A 131 1.42 -21.73 -18.76
N GLY A 132 0.29 -21.84 -18.07
CA GLY A 132 -0.03 -22.96 -17.17
C GLY A 132 -0.36 -22.67 -15.73
N VAL A 133 -0.37 -21.41 -15.27
CA VAL A 133 -0.85 -21.04 -13.93
C VAL A 133 -2.01 -20.07 -14.10
N GLU A 134 -3.24 -20.56 -14.05
CA GLU A 134 -4.46 -19.76 -13.98
C GLU A 134 -4.57 -19.05 -12.63
N LEU A 135 -3.73 -18.04 -12.37
CA LEU A 135 -4.13 -17.02 -11.41
C LEU A 135 -5.11 -16.11 -12.14
N ASP A 136 -6.32 -16.04 -11.65
CA ASP A 136 -7.33 -15.17 -12.19
C ASP A 136 -6.83 -13.71 -12.08
N THR A 137 -6.61 -13.05 -13.23
CA THR A 137 -6.24 -11.63 -13.31
C THR A 137 -7.19 -10.77 -12.48
N THR A 138 -8.44 -11.23 -12.33
CA THR A 138 -9.46 -10.64 -11.47
C THR A 138 -9.03 -10.63 -9.99
N ALA A 139 -8.34 -11.67 -9.52
CA ALA A 139 -7.87 -11.73 -8.12
C ALA A 139 -6.75 -10.70 -7.86
N ILE A 140 -5.81 -10.54 -8.78
CA ILE A 140 -4.73 -9.53 -8.69
C ILE A 140 -5.33 -8.13 -8.67
N GLN A 141 -6.29 -7.85 -9.56
CA GLN A 141 -6.98 -6.57 -9.64
C GLN A 141 -7.81 -6.28 -8.37
N ALA A 142 -8.51 -7.27 -7.84
CA ALA A 142 -9.29 -7.13 -6.60
C ALA A 142 -8.39 -6.83 -5.40
N LEU A 143 -7.28 -7.56 -5.22
CA LEU A 143 -6.31 -7.31 -4.15
C LEU A 143 -5.64 -5.94 -4.28
N THR A 144 -5.29 -5.55 -5.51
CA THR A 144 -4.71 -4.23 -5.79
C THR A 144 -5.70 -3.13 -5.43
N SER A 145 -6.96 -3.27 -5.82
CA SER A 145 -8.01 -2.30 -5.53
C SER A 145 -8.25 -2.16 -4.03
N LEU A 146 -8.30 -3.27 -3.29
CA LEU A 146 -8.41 -3.27 -1.83
C LEU A 146 -7.20 -2.57 -1.19
N GLY A 147 -5.99 -2.90 -1.62
CA GLY A 147 -4.76 -2.26 -1.16
C GLY A 147 -4.76 -0.75 -1.40
N VAL A 148 -5.18 -0.31 -2.59
CA VAL A 148 -5.30 1.12 -2.95
C VAL A 148 -6.30 1.84 -2.04
N VAL A 149 -7.47 1.22 -1.75
CA VAL A 149 -8.47 1.80 -0.84
C VAL A 149 -7.89 1.96 0.57
N LEU A 150 -7.18 0.95 1.08
CA LEU A 150 -6.54 1.01 2.41
C LEU A 150 -5.45 2.09 2.47
N ILE A 151 -4.62 2.22 1.43
CA ILE A 151 -3.59 3.26 1.35
C ILE A 151 -4.21 4.66 1.36
N TRP A 152 -5.28 4.88 0.58
CA TRP A 152 -6.00 6.15 0.60
C TRP A 152 -6.65 6.43 1.95
N PHE A 153 -7.22 5.43 2.60
CA PHE A 153 -7.81 5.56 3.93
C PHE A 153 -6.77 6.02 4.97
N VAL A 154 -5.60 5.38 5.01
CA VAL A 154 -4.49 5.79 5.88
C VAL A 154 -3.97 7.19 5.51
N GLY A 155 -3.80 7.47 4.22
CA GLY A 155 -3.36 8.78 3.74
C GLY A 155 -4.30 9.91 4.16
N ILE A 156 -5.61 9.70 4.10
CA ILE A 156 -6.62 10.66 4.55
C ILE A 156 -6.52 10.89 6.07
N ILE A 157 -6.37 9.84 6.88
CA ILE A 157 -6.20 9.96 8.33
C ILE A 157 -4.95 10.81 8.65
N VAL A 158 -3.82 10.50 8.02
CA VAL A 158 -2.57 11.25 8.23
C VAL A 158 -2.72 12.70 7.77
N MET A 159 -3.41 12.94 6.66
CA MET A 159 -3.70 14.29 6.18
C MET A 159 -4.55 15.08 7.19
N LEU A 160 -5.63 14.49 7.72
CA LEU A 160 -6.49 15.12 8.72
C LEU A 160 -5.71 15.45 10.00
N GLN A 161 -4.78 14.59 10.40
CA GLN A 161 -3.86 14.84 11.51
C GLN A 161 -2.97 16.05 11.23
N THR A 162 -2.41 16.17 10.03
CA THR A 162 -1.56 17.32 9.66
C THR A 162 -2.33 18.65 9.61
N LEU A 163 -3.65 18.59 9.45
CA LEU A 163 -4.56 19.73 9.51
C LEU A 163 -5.01 20.08 10.93
N GLY A 164 -4.42 19.46 11.98
CA GLY A 164 -4.70 19.75 13.37
C GLY A 164 -5.97 19.11 13.93
N MET A 165 -6.55 18.11 13.23
CA MET A 165 -7.71 17.37 13.77
C MET A 165 -7.31 16.55 14.99
N ASN A 166 -8.25 16.44 15.94
CA ASN A 166 -8.02 15.69 17.17
C ASN A 166 -7.70 14.22 16.90
N MET A 167 -6.49 13.81 17.27
CA MET A 167 -5.99 12.45 17.04
C MET A 167 -6.83 11.39 17.76
N ASN A 168 -7.36 11.70 18.94
CA ASN A 168 -8.19 10.75 19.69
C ASN A 168 -9.48 10.41 18.94
N ALA A 169 -10.09 11.40 18.27
CA ALA A 169 -11.28 11.16 17.45
C ALA A 169 -10.95 10.29 16.23
N LEU A 170 -9.81 10.57 15.56
CA LEU A 170 -9.35 9.78 14.41
C LEU A 170 -9.00 8.34 14.81
N LEU A 171 -8.34 8.15 15.96
CA LEU A 171 -8.02 6.84 16.49
C LEU A 171 -9.28 6.06 16.90
N ALA A 172 -10.28 6.74 17.48
CA ALA A 172 -11.54 6.10 17.83
C ALA A 172 -12.28 5.56 16.58
N VAL A 173 -12.40 6.39 15.53
CA VAL A 173 -13.02 5.97 14.26
C VAL A 173 -12.20 4.88 13.58
N GLY A 174 -10.87 5.03 13.52
CA GLY A 174 -9.96 4.03 12.95
C GLY A 174 -9.97 2.72 13.74
N GLY A 175 -10.03 2.79 15.08
CA GLY A 175 -10.09 1.63 15.96
C GLY A 175 -11.39 0.85 15.81
N ILE A 176 -12.54 1.52 15.81
CA ILE A 176 -13.86 0.90 15.59
C ILE A 176 -13.92 0.30 14.18
N GLY A 177 -13.52 1.06 13.15
CA GLY A 177 -13.50 0.59 11.77
C GLY A 177 -12.53 -0.57 11.56
N GLY A 178 -11.35 -0.51 12.18
CA GLY A 178 -10.36 -1.59 12.16
C GLY A 178 -10.85 -2.86 12.86
N ALA A 179 -11.51 -2.74 14.00
CA ALA A 179 -12.13 -3.87 14.70
C ALA A 179 -13.23 -4.51 13.85
N ALA A 180 -14.12 -3.71 13.27
CA ALA A 180 -15.16 -4.20 12.37
C ALA A 180 -14.59 -4.95 11.17
N PHE A 181 -13.52 -4.39 10.53
CA PHE A 181 -12.81 -5.04 9.44
C PHE A 181 -12.13 -6.35 9.86
N ALA A 182 -11.50 -6.37 11.05
CA ALA A 182 -10.87 -7.57 11.60
C ALA A 182 -11.88 -8.70 11.82
N PHE A 183 -13.06 -8.38 12.38
CA PHE A 183 -14.13 -9.35 12.54
C PHE A 183 -14.68 -9.85 11.19
N ALA A 184 -14.87 -8.95 10.22
CA ALA A 184 -15.31 -9.34 8.88
C ALA A 184 -14.30 -10.22 8.15
N SER A 185 -13.00 -10.03 8.40
CA SER A 185 -11.90 -10.75 7.73
C SER A 185 -11.50 -12.03 8.47
N LYS A 186 -12.05 -12.31 9.63
CA LYS A 186 -11.65 -13.43 10.51
C LYS A 186 -11.54 -14.77 9.79
N ASP A 187 -12.55 -15.12 9.01
CA ASP A 187 -12.58 -16.44 8.33
C ASP A 187 -11.58 -16.51 7.18
N VAL A 188 -11.33 -15.41 6.48
CA VAL A 188 -10.31 -15.33 5.43
C VAL A 188 -8.93 -15.56 6.03
N ILE A 189 -8.63 -14.87 7.13
CA ILE A 189 -7.35 -14.97 7.85
C ILE A 189 -7.17 -16.38 8.43
N ALA A 190 -8.21 -16.95 9.04
CA ALA A 190 -8.18 -18.31 9.60
C ALA A 190 -7.89 -19.36 8.53
N ASN A 191 -8.49 -19.24 7.35
CA ASN A 191 -8.25 -20.17 6.25
C ASN A 191 -6.84 -20.03 5.66
N PHE A 192 -6.35 -18.81 5.51
CA PHE A 192 -5.00 -18.53 5.02
C PHE A 192 -3.93 -19.14 5.96
N PHE A 193 -3.99 -18.82 7.25
CA PHE A 193 -3.07 -19.41 8.24
C PHE A 193 -3.26 -20.90 8.37
N GLY A 194 -4.50 -21.41 8.23
CA GLY A 194 -4.79 -22.82 8.17
C GLY A 194 -4.04 -23.53 7.05
N GLY A 195 -4.09 -22.97 5.86
CA GLY A 195 -3.36 -23.49 4.71
C GLY A 195 -1.83 -23.49 4.92
N LEU A 196 -1.29 -22.39 5.47
CA LEU A 196 0.13 -22.33 5.81
C LEU A 196 0.53 -23.42 6.81
N LEU A 197 -0.23 -23.61 7.89
CA LEU A 197 0.05 -24.62 8.91
C LEU A 197 0.01 -26.04 8.33
N ILE A 198 -0.94 -26.35 7.45
CA ILE A 198 -1.01 -27.63 6.76
C ILE A 198 0.23 -27.83 5.88
N MET A 199 0.68 -26.81 5.14
CA MET A 199 1.86 -26.88 4.29
C MET A 199 3.17 -27.04 5.07
N PHE A 200 3.27 -26.41 6.27
CA PHE A 200 4.45 -26.53 7.13
C PHE A 200 4.48 -27.86 7.89
N ASN A 201 3.40 -28.17 8.60
CA ASN A 201 3.34 -29.35 9.49
C ASN A 201 3.11 -30.66 8.72
N ARG A 202 2.53 -30.56 7.52
CA ARG A 202 2.22 -31.67 6.61
C ARG A 202 1.51 -32.85 7.30
N PRO A 203 0.39 -32.62 8.00
CA PRO A 203 -0.38 -33.72 8.60
C PRO A 203 -0.90 -34.69 7.54
N PHE A 204 -1.06 -34.25 6.31
CA PHE A 204 -1.36 -35.02 5.12
C PHE A 204 -0.71 -34.37 3.88
N LYS A 205 -0.66 -35.08 2.77
CA LYS A 205 -0.11 -34.68 1.48
C LYS A 205 -1.12 -34.94 0.36
N VAL A 206 -0.89 -34.31 -0.81
CA VAL A 206 -1.63 -34.67 -2.03
C VAL A 206 -1.45 -36.15 -2.31
N GLY A 207 -2.57 -36.83 -2.53
CA GLY A 207 -2.66 -38.28 -2.71
C GLY A 207 -3.07 -39.06 -1.46
N ASP A 208 -2.96 -38.49 -0.26
CA ASP A 208 -3.40 -39.14 0.98
C ASP A 208 -4.92 -39.21 1.07
N ARG A 209 -5.43 -40.27 1.68
CA ARG A 209 -6.82 -40.41 2.08
C ARG A 209 -6.96 -39.96 3.51
N ILE A 210 -7.82 -38.98 3.75
CA ILE A 210 -8.05 -38.39 5.07
C ILE A 210 -9.52 -38.39 5.46
N GLU A 211 -9.75 -38.44 6.77
CA GLU A 211 -11.04 -38.22 7.41
C GLU A 211 -10.86 -37.04 8.41
N SER A 212 -11.83 -36.13 8.46
CA SER A 212 -11.82 -35.02 9.41
C SER A 212 -13.23 -34.73 9.90
N GLY A 213 -13.41 -34.79 11.22
CA GLY A 213 -14.75 -34.74 11.81
C GLY A 213 -15.67 -35.84 11.29
N SER A 214 -16.99 -35.62 11.34
CA SER A 214 -17.99 -36.64 10.99
C SER A 214 -18.42 -36.66 9.52
N LYS A 215 -18.02 -35.67 8.72
CA LYS A 215 -18.57 -35.46 7.35
C LYS A 215 -17.54 -35.28 6.25
N ILE A 216 -16.27 -35.14 6.59
CA ILE A 216 -15.22 -34.89 5.62
C ILE A 216 -14.40 -36.16 5.47
N ALA A 217 -14.51 -36.82 4.33
CA ALA A 217 -13.71 -38.00 3.98
C ALA A 217 -13.39 -37.94 2.48
N GLY A 218 -12.13 -38.26 2.10
CA GLY A 218 -11.75 -38.30 0.72
C GLY A 218 -10.25 -38.36 0.51
N LYS A 219 -9.83 -38.47 -0.77
CA LYS A 219 -8.47 -38.40 -1.20
C LYS A 219 -8.09 -36.98 -1.53
N VAL A 220 -7.00 -36.48 -0.97
CA VAL A 220 -6.50 -35.10 -1.22
C VAL A 220 -6.02 -35.02 -2.67
N THR A 221 -6.68 -34.19 -3.47
CA THR A 221 -6.32 -33.96 -4.87
C THR A 221 -5.49 -32.66 -5.05
N ARG A 222 -5.79 -31.63 -4.26
CA ARG A 222 -5.09 -30.34 -4.33
C ARG A 222 -5.10 -29.66 -2.98
N MET A 223 -4.00 -28.97 -2.64
CA MET A 223 -3.87 -28.12 -1.45
C MET A 223 -3.63 -26.68 -1.89
N GLY A 224 -4.46 -25.75 -1.41
CA GLY A 224 -4.32 -24.33 -1.63
C GLY A 224 -4.16 -23.55 -0.33
N LEU A 225 -3.89 -22.25 -0.41
CA LEU A 225 -3.74 -21.39 0.76
C LEU A 225 -5.06 -21.17 1.53
N TYR A 226 -6.19 -21.21 0.84
CA TYR A 226 -7.51 -20.98 1.45
C TYR A 226 -8.27 -22.28 1.72
N ALA A 227 -8.15 -23.26 0.84
CA ALA A 227 -8.89 -24.51 0.92
C ALA A 227 -8.08 -25.68 0.39
N THR A 228 -8.50 -26.88 0.77
CA THR A 228 -8.03 -28.17 0.28
C THR A 228 -9.16 -28.84 -0.48
N TRP A 229 -8.84 -29.44 -1.63
CA TRP A 229 -9.77 -30.23 -2.47
C TRP A 229 -9.60 -31.70 -2.17
N LEU A 230 -10.70 -32.36 -1.91
CA LEU A 230 -10.77 -33.80 -1.70
C LEU A 230 -11.64 -34.42 -2.78
N GLU A 231 -11.30 -35.59 -3.21
CA GLU A 231 -12.15 -36.47 -4.03
C GLU A 231 -12.82 -37.50 -3.12
N THR A 232 -14.15 -37.50 -3.08
CA THR A 232 -14.96 -38.43 -2.29
C THR A 232 -14.97 -39.82 -2.98
N GLU A 233 -15.51 -40.85 -2.29
CA GLU A 233 -15.64 -42.20 -2.87
C GLU A 233 -16.56 -42.24 -4.10
N ASP A 234 -17.52 -41.34 -4.16
CA ASP A 234 -18.44 -41.18 -5.30
C ASP A 234 -17.82 -40.41 -6.47
N GLY A 235 -16.53 -40.08 -6.40
CA GLY A 235 -15.82 -39.31 -7.45
C GLY A 235 -16.16 -37.81 -7.47
N LEU A 236 -16.83 -37.31 -6.46
CA LEU A 236 -17.19 -35.88 -6.36
C LEU A 236 -16.05 -35.08 -5.72
N THR A 237 -15.86 -33.84 -6.17
CA THR A 237 -14.88 -32.93 -5.58
C THR A 237 -15.51 -32.22 -4.38
N LEU A 238 -14.90 -32.39 -3.20
CA LEU A 238 -15.26 -31.71 -1.97
C LEU A 238 -14.26 -30.56 -1.73
N TYR A 239 -14.76 -29.34 -1.64
CA TYR A 239 -14.00 -28.15 -1.32
C TYR A 239 -14.08 -27.86 0.19
N VAL A 240 -12.95 -27.96 0.88
CA VAL A 240 -12.89 -27.81 2.34
C VAL A 240 -12.02 -26.63 2.72
N PRO A 241 -12.58 -25.58 3.35
CA PRO A 241 -11.78 -24.48 3.91
C PRO A 241 -10.75 -24.98 4.92
N ASN A 242 -9.52 -24.47 4.82
CA ASN A 242 -8.39 -24.97 5.62
C ASN A 242 -8.57 -24.77 7.14
N SER A 243 -9.32 -23.74 7.56
CA SER A 243 -9.62 -23.49 8.96
C SER A 243 -10.36 -24.66 9.64
N ILE A 244 -11.09 -25.46 8.89
CA ILE A 244 -11.78 -26.65 9.41
C ILE A 244 -10.78 -27.68 9.90
N PHE A 245 -9.71 -27.91 9.14
CA PHE A 245 -8.66 -28.86 9.52
C PHE A 245 -7.86 -28.43 10.75
N ASN A 246 -7.75 -27.12 11.01
CA ASN A 246 -7.09 -26.62 12.22
C ASN A 246 -7.93 -26.81 13.49
N ASN A 247 -9.25 -26.89 13.33
CA ASN A 247 -10.19 -26.98 14.43
C ASN A 247 -10.81 -28.37 14.61
N SER A 248 -10.35 -29.36 13.81
CA SER A 248 -10.89 -30.72 13.81
C SER A 248 -9.77 -31.75 13.90
N GLU A 249 -10.10 -32.93 14.40
CA GLU A 249 -9.20 -34.08 14.33
C GLU A 249 -9.01 -34.48 12.88
N ILE A 250 -7.79 -34.82 12.51
CA ILE A 250 -7.44 -35.31 11.18
C ILE A 250 -6.93 -36.75 11.33
N LYS A 251 -7.62 -37.70 10.70
CA LYS A 251 -7.20 -39.07 10.59
C LYS A 251 -6.65 -39.29 9.18
N ASN A 252 -5.35 -39.53 9.06
CA ASN A 252 -4.72 -39.92 7.80
C ASN A 252 -4.82 -41.43 7.63
N CYS A 253 -5.64 -41.87 6.67
CA CYS A 253 -5.92 -43.26 6.40
C CYS A 253 -4.92 -43.90 5.39
N THR A 254 -3.97 -43.08 4.89
CA THR A 254 -2.92 -43.62 4.01
C THR A 254 -1.88 -44.31 4.89
N LYS A 255 -1.66 -45.61 4.68
CA LYS A 255 -0.62 -46.37 5.41
C LYS A 255 0.74 -45.72 5.12
N SER A 256 1.32 -45.11 6.14
CA SER A 256 2.72 -44.74 6.12
C SER A 256 3.55 -46.00 5.99
N LYS A 257 4.28 -46.15 4.87
CA LYS A 257 5.37 -47.09 4.78
C LYS A 257 6.61 -46.51 5.43
#